data_d57542818e2e23fb1add8717d0b17c68
#
_entry.id   d57542818e2e23fb1add8717d0b17c68
#
_cell.length_a   1.000
_cell.length_b   1.000
_cell.length_c   1.000
_cell.angle_alpha   90.00
_cell.angle_beta   90.00
_cell.angle_gamma   90.00
#
_symmetry.space_group_name_H-M   'P 1'
#
loop_
_entity.id
_entity.type
_entity.pdbx_description
1 polymer ?
#
loop_
_entity_poly.entity_id
_entity_poly.type
_entity_poly.pdbx_seq_one_letter_code
_entity_poly.pdbx_strand_id
1 'polypeptide(L)'
;LFAPLIRAQRPHPLEQAGDGAGLAEGRDAQFLDRRRSPGVADGVDLPDELRQTKFWELSWAADGSGVYYSRYPARADDPARGDDQGQPTVYFHQLGTAQADDKLVYRVTDHPTRAPSASLAEDGNWLFISLFDGYRANGIEAIDERVAGAKPKTIFGAWDARYTILGNEGDTLFVQTTNAAPRGRIIAVDINNPQPSAWRELVPQSDLAMDEASYVGGHLIVRYVRDAHGVAKLFDRDGKAKGEVDVPGMGTIAGFGVDSYLLALDALARSAG
;
A
#
# COMPACT_ATOMS: atom_id res chain seq x y z
N LEU A 1 12.83 -11.68 -24.00
CA LEU A 1 12.21 -10.56 -23.29
C LEU A 1 11.32 -11.16 -22.22
N PHE A 2 11.88 -11.39 -21.03
CA PHE A 2 11.17 -11.97 -19.89
C PHE A 2 10.82 -10.82 -18.95
N ALA A 3 9.54 -10.59 -18.75
CA ALA A 3 9.07 -9.78 -17.64
C ALA A 3 9.37 -10.50 -16.32
N PRO A 4 9.84 -9.85 -15.26
CA PRO A 4 10.06 -10.50 -13.99
C PRO A 4 8.71 -10.94 -13.40
N LEU A 5 8.61 -12.23 -13.07
CA LEU A 5 7.50 -12.79 -12.31
C LEU A 5 7.57 -12.20 -10.89
N ILE A 6 6.65 -11.32 -10.56
CA ILE A 6 6.43 -10.89 -9.18
C ILE A 6 5.82 -12.08 -8.44
N ARG A 7 6.60 -12.70 -7.56
CA ARG A 7 6.08 -13.75 -6.67
C ARG A 7 5.34 -13.09 -5.52
N ALA A 8 4.02 -13.33 -5.49
CA ALA A 8 3.17 -13.02 -4.35
C ALA A 8 3.68 -13.68 -3.07
N GLN A 9 3.64 -12.94 -1.99
CA GLN A 9 3.94 -13.46 -0.65
C GLN A 9 2.84 -14.43 -0.23
N ARG A 10 3.21 -15.65 0.17
CA ARG A 10 2.31 -16.50 0.93
C ARG A 10 2.11 -15.87 2.30
N PRO A 11 0.87 -15.75 2.80
CA PRO A 11 0.66 -15.46 4.21
C PRO A 11 1.32 -16.59 5.02
N HIS A 12 2.15 -16.23 5.99
CA HIS A 12 2.69 -17.16 6.96
C HIS A 12 1.50 -17.82 7.68
N PRO A 13 1.44 -19.14 7.83
CA PRO A 13 0.45 -19.76 8.70
C PRO A 13 0.67 -19.18 10.10
N LEU A 14 -0.40 -18.68 10.70
CA LEU A 14 -0.44 -18.34 12.12
C LEU A 14 -0.12 -19.65 12.87
N GLU A 15 1.10 -19.79 13.34
CA GLU A 15 1.39 -20.74 14.41
C GLU A 15 0.53 -20.33 15.60
N GLN A 16 -0.41 -21.18 15.93
CA GLN A 16 -1.09 -21.15 17.22
C GLN A 16 -0.01 -21.40 18.28
N ALA A 17 0.56 -20.33 18.81
CA ALA A 17 1.33 -20.39 20.03
C ALA A 17 0.32 -20.56 21.17
N GLY A 18 0.40 -21.69 21.83
CA GLY A 18 -0.34 -22.02 23.01
C GLY A 18 -0.12 -21.02 24.15
N ASP A 19 -1.09 -21.02 25.05
CA ASP A 19 -1.22 -20.28 26.28
C ASP A 19 0.10 -20.01 27.01
N GLY A 20 0.47 -18.71 27.07
CA GLY A 20 1.61 -18.24 27.82
C GLY A 20 1.63 -16.73 27.86
N ALA A 21 1.08 -16.15 28.93
CA ALA A 21 1.00 -14.72 29.17
C ALA A 21 2.33 -14.01 28.96
N GLY A 22 2.35 -13.12 28.00
CA GLY A 22 3.42 -12.17 27.73
C GLY A 22 2.98 -11.33 26.56
N LEU A 23 2.28 -10.22 26.81
CA LEU A 23 2.17 -9.14 25.85
C LEU A 23 3.60 -8.76 25.48
N ALA A 24 4.10 -9.27 24.35
CA ALA A 24 5.33 -8.80 23.77
C ALA A 24 5.11 -7.33 23.49
N GLU A 25 5.69 -6.47 24.33
CA GLU A 25 5.79 -5.03 24.09
C GLU A 25 6.27 -4.85 22.66
N GLY A 26 5.49 -4.11 21.87
CA GLY A 26 5.72 -3.97 20.44
C GLY A 26 7.18 -3.59 20.18
N ARG A 27 7.86 -4.40 19.40
CA ARG A 27 9.25 -4.14 19.02
C ARG A 27 9.28 -2.88 18.18
N ASP A 28 9.94 -1.83 18.67
CA ASP A 28 10.17 -0.59 17.94
C ASP A 28 11.29 -0.73 16.88
N ALA A 29 11.64 -1.96 16.51
CA ALA A 29 12.67 -2.25 15.52
C ALA A 29 12.15 -3.24 14.49
N GLN A 30 12.48 -3.00 13.23
CA GLN A 30 12.24 -3.93 12.12
C GLN A 30 13.59 -4.41 11.58
N PHE A 31 13.74 -5.73 11.48
CA PHE A 31 14.85 -6.33 10.77
C PHE A 31 14.48 -6.47 9.31
N LEU A 32 15.40 -6.09 8.43
CA LEU A 32 15.20 -6.23 7.00
C LEU A 32 15.39 -7.70 6.60
N ASP A 33 14.39 -8.27 5.97
CA ASP A 33 14.43 -9.64 5.45
C ASP A 33 14.61 -9.59 3.93
N ARG A 34 15.72 -10.12 3.45
CA ARG A 34 16.03 -10.19 2.02
C ARG A 34 14.97 -10.93 1.21
N ARG A 35 14.21 -11.84 1.81
CA ARG A 35 13.09 -12.54 1.15
C ARG A 35 12.00 -11.58 0.63
N ARG A 36 11.92 -10.36 1.19
CA ARG A 36 10.98 -9.32 0.78
C ARG A 36 11.54 -8.39 -0.29
N SER A 37 12.81 -8.57 -0.65
CA SER A 37 13.44 -7.80 -1.72
C SER A 37 13.02 -8.34 -3.09
N PRO A 38 12.65 -7.50 -4.05
CA PRO A 38 12.34 -7.95 -5.41
C PRO A 38 13.53 -8.72 -6.01
N GLY A 39 13.29 -9.99 -6.41
CA GLY A 39 14.27 -10.80 -7.11
C GLY A 39 15.26 -11.60 -6.25
N VAL A 40 15.16 -11.58 -4.92
CA VAL A 40 16.05 -12.35 -4.03
C VAL A 40 15.28 -13.46 -3.31
N ALA A 41 15.71 -14.71 -3.50
CA ALA A 41 15.03 -15.91 -3.01
C ALA A 41 15.83 -16.68 -1.94
N ASP A 42 16.93 -16.16 -1.43
CA ASP A 42 17.84 -16.90 -0.53
C ASP A 42 17.36 -16.96 0.93
N GLY A 43 16.40 -16.11 1.30
CA GLY A 43 15.80 -16.14 2.63
C GLY A 43 16.75 -15.79 3.78
N VAL A 44 17.82 -15.08 3.51
CA VAL A 44 18.81 -14.65 4.51
C VAL A 44 18.40 -13.28 5.05
N ASP A 45 18.37 -13.16 6.38
CA ASP A 45 18.17 -11.87 7.04
C ASP A 45 19.38 -10.95 6.77
N LEU A 46 19.09 -9.69 6.47
CA LEU A 46 20.13 -8.68 6.32
C LEU A 46 20.60 -8.22 7.71
N PRO A 47 21.87 -7.78 7.83
CA PRO A 47 22.38 -7.24 9.09
C PRO A 47 21.76 -5.89 9.46
N ASP A 48 21.02 -5.28 8.54
CA ASP A 48 20.43 -3.96 8.70
C ASP A 48 19.25 -4.02 9.68
N GLU A 49 19.29 -3.18 10.71
CA GLU A 49 18.25 -3.05 11.72
C GLU A 49 17.73 -1.61 11.72
N LEU A 50 16.44 -1.44 11.44
CA LEU A 50 15.75 -0.15 11.50
C LEU A 50 14.99 -0.01 12.82
N ARG A 51 15.32 1.00 13.59
CA ARG A 51 14.71 1.32 14.90
C ARG A 51 13.74 2.48 14.80
N GLN A 52 12.91 2.66 15.84
CA GLN A 52 11.91 3.73 15.94
C GLN A 52 10.86 3.67 14.82
N THR A 53 10.66 2.48 14.26
CA THR A 53 9.64 2.20 13.26
C THR A 53 8.40 1.64 13.94
N LYS A 54 7.22 2.18 13.64
CA LYS A 54 5.95 1.72 14.19
C LYS A 54 4.84 1.93 13.19
N PHE A 55 3.89 0.99 13.12
CA PHE A 55 2.65 1.08 12.36
C PHE A 55 2.76 1.16 10.83
N TRP A 56 3.93 1.27 10.24
CA TRP A 56 4.11 1.52 8.82
C TRP A 56 4.89 0.39 8.15
N GLU A 57 4.47 0.06 6.94
CA GLU A 57 5.18 -0.89 6.11
C GLU A 57 6.43 -0.25 5.47
N LEU A 58 7.37 -1.10 5.10
CA LEU A 58 8.55 -0.71 4.34
C LEU A 58 8.23 -0.77 2.84
N SER A 59 8.76 0.17 2.08
CA SER A 59 8.70 0.13 0.62
C SER A 59 10.10 -0.01 0.02
N TRP A 60 10.33 -1.08 -0.69
CA TRP A 60 11.62 -1.33 -1.34
C TRP A 60 11.85 -0.39 -2.51
N ALA A 61 13.11 0.05 -2.69
CA ALA A 61 13.56 0.66 -3.93
C ALA A 61 13.46 -0.33 -5.09
N ALA A 62 13.16 0.15 -6.29
CA ALA A 62 12.97 -0.71 -7.46
C ALA A 62 14.21 -1.55 -7.82
N ASP A 63 15.40 -1.04 -7.53
CA ASP A 63 16.69 -1.72 -7.74
C ASP A 63 17.12 -2.58 -6.55
N GLY A 64 16.33 -2.63 -5.48
CA GLY A 64 16.65 -3.37 -4.26
C GLY A 64 17.78 -2.78 -3.43
N SER A 65 18.23 -1.56 -3.72
CA SER A 65 19.37 -0.93 -3.04
C SER A 65 19.07 -0.44 -1.62
N GLY A 66 17.79 -0.31 -1.29
CA GLY A 66 17.36 0.22 0.00
C GLY A 66 15.86 0.19 0.20
N VAL A 67 15.41 0.83 1.26
CA VAL A 67 13.99 0.90 1.63
C VAL A 67 13.58 2.31 2.06
N TYR A 68 12.38 2.68 1.68
CA TYR A 68 11.67 3.83 2.25
C TYR A 68 10.92 3.39 3.50
N TYR A 69 10.99 4.19 4.55
CA TYR A 69 10.32 3.87 5.81
C TYR A 69 10.01 5.12 6.63
N SER A 70 9.06 5.00 7.54
CA SER A 70 8.72 6.08 8.46
C SER A 70 9.36 5.84 9.82
N ARG A 71 10.07 6.85 10.33
CA ARG A 71 10.76 6.82 11.63
C ARG A 71 10.19 7.89 12.55
N TYR A 72 9.83 7.47 13.76
CA TYR A 72 9.46 8.36 14.84
C TYR A 72 10.70 9.03 15.47
N PRO A 73 10.55 10.20 16.10
CA PRO A 73 11.63 10.75 16.95
C PRO A 73 12.02 9.75 18.03
N ALA A 74 13.28 9.77 18.45
CA ALA A 74 13.71 8.98 19.60
C ALA A 74 13.02 9.46 20.87
N ARG A 75 12.64 8.54 21.76
CA ARG A 75 12.12 8.89 23.07
C ARG A 75 13.23 9.50 23.94
N ALA A 76 12.85 10.48 24.74
CA ALA A 76 13.81 11.13 25.64
C ALA A 76 14.32 10.22 26.76
N ASP A 77 13.48 9.28 27.23
CA ASP A 77 13.78 8.32 28.29
C ASP A 77 14.43 7.02 27.77
N ASP A 78 14.23 6.70 26.50
CA ASP A 78 14.83 5.53 25.85
C ASP A 78 15.06 5.81 24.35
N PRO A 79 16.26 6.28 23.98
CA PRO A 79 16.56 6.61 22.58
C PRO A 79 16.53 5.44 21.61
N ALA A 80 16.50 4.19 22.09
CA ALA A 80 16.34 3.02 21.25
C ALA A 80 14.88 2.83 20.77
N ARG A 81 13.93 3.49 21.41
CA ARG A 81 12.50 3.44 21.09
C ARG A 81 12.03 4.72 20.41
N GLY A 82 11.02 4.57 19.54
CA GLY A 82 10.32 5.71 18.94
C GLY A 82 9.35 6.36 19.92
N ASP A 83 9.26 7.67 19.86
CA ASP A 83 8.21 8.45 20.53
C ASP A 83 6.97 8.48 19.63
N ASP A 84 5.98 7.66 19.93
CA ASP A 84 4.74 7.54 19.19
C ASP A 84 3.78 8.74 19.39
N GLN A 85 4.11 9.65 20.28
CA GLN A 85 3.46 10.96 20.39
C GLN A 85 4.13 12.01 19.48
N GLY A 86 5.31 11.71 18.97
CA GLY A 86 6.02 12.54 18.02
C GLY A 86 5.53 12.31 16.58
N GLN A 87 5.86 13.25 15.71
CA GLN A 87 5.53 13.17 14.30
C GLN A 87 6.56 12.34 13.53
N PRO A 88 6.16 11.26 12.84
CA PRO A 88 7.10 10.47 12.05
C PRO A 88 7.57 11.24 10.82
N THR A 89 8.68 10.79 10.28
CA THR A 89 9.34 11.36 9.11
C THR A 89 9.78 10.23 8.19
N VAL A 90 9.61 10.39 6.88
CA VAL A 90 10.02 9.40 5.89
C VAL A 90 11.51 9.54 5.58
N TYR A 91 12.22 8.42 5.65
CA TYR A 91 13.63 8.28 5.29
C TYR A 91 13.81 7.21 4.22
N PHE A 92 14.95 7.30 3.54
CA PHE A 92 15.48 6.23 2.71
C PHE A 92 16.71 5.65 3.38
N HIS A 93 16.67 4.35 3.65
CA HIS A 93 17.81 3.59 4.16
C HIS A 93 18.49 2.85 3.03
N GLN A 94 19.78 3.11 2.83
CA GLN A 94 20.63 2.38 1.91
C GLN A 94 21.13 1.12 2.59
N LEU A 95 20.92 -0.05 2.00
CA LEU A 95 21.38 -1.32 2.58
C LEU A 95 22.88 -1.32 2.86
N GLY A 96 23.25 -1.89 4.01
CA GLY A 96 24.63 -2.00 4.46
C GLY A 96 25.21 -0.71 5.04
N THR A 97 24.40 0.34 5.25
CA THR A 97 24.83 1.59 5.92
C THR A 97 24.26 1.71 7.34
N ALA A 98 24.79 2.63 8.13
CA ALA A 98 24.21 2.90 9.44
C ALA A 98 22.91 3.71 9.30
N GLN A 99 21.89 3.41 10.11
CA GLN A 99 20.62 4.14 10.12
C GLN A 99 20.79 5.65 10.39
N ALA A 100 21.89 6.06 11.02
CA ALA A 100 22.21 7.47 11.26
C ALA A 100 22.50 8.24 9.96
N ASP A 101 22.90 7.52 8.90
CA ASP A 101 23.25 8.09 7.60
C ASP A 101 22.05 8.15 6.64
N ASP A 102 20.86 7.75 7.11
CA ASP A 102 19.65 7.70 6.29
C ASP A 102 19.26 9.07 5.75
N LYS A 103 18.86 9.06 4.49
CA LYS A 103 18.46 10.28 3.79
C LYS A 103 17.03 10.67 4.13
N LEU A 104 16.82 11.90 4.55
CA LEU A 104 15.50 12.48 4.69
C LEU A 104 14.82 12.55 3.32
N VAL A 105 13.63 11.94 3.20
CA VAL A 105 12.81 11.95 1.97
C VAL A 105 11.66 12.94 2.11
N TYR A 106 10.88 12.81 3.19
CA TYR A 106 9.70 13.63 3.37
C TYR A 106 9.41 13.92 4.85
N ARG A 107 9.02 15.16 5.13
CA ARG A 107 8.57 15.59 6.45
C ARG A 107 7.37 16.52 6.30
N VAL A 108 6.34 16.28 7.08
CA VAL A 108 5.23 17.22 7.22
C VAL A 108 5.69 18.40 8.07
N THR A 109 5.44 19.63 7.62
CA THR A 109 5.89 20.85 8.31
C THR A 109 4.74 21.76 8.75
N ASP A 110 3.56 21.55 8.20
CA ASP A 110 2.39 22.43 8.36
C ASP A 110 1.31 21.87 9.30
N HIS A 111 1.39 20.59 9.65
CA HIS A 111 0.35 19.93 10.45
C HIS A 111 0.91 18.86 11.37
N PRO A 112 0.94 19.08 12.70
CA PRO A 112 1.68 18.22 13.64
C PRO A 112 1.07 16.82 13.83
N THR A 113 -0.21 16.61 13.48
CA THR A 113 -0.90 15.32 13.65
C THR A 113 -0.80 14.41 12.43
N ARG A 114 -0.35 14.93 11.29
CA ARG A 114 -0.26 14.14 10.06
C ARG A 114 0.95 13.23 10.08
N ALA A 115 0.72 11.95 9.87
CA ALA A 115 1.76 10.94 9.82
C ALA A 115 1.98 10.49 8.36
N PRO A 116 3.16 10.73 7.77
CA PRO A 116 3.47 10.31 6.41
C PRO A 116 3.92 8.85 6.39
N SER A 117 3.53 8.13 5.32
CA SER A 117 4.13 6.86 4.91
C SER A 117 4.43 6.88 3.42
N ALA A 118 5.46 6.14 3.01
CA ALA A 118 5.89 6.10 1.62
C ALA A 118 5.63 4.73 0.99
N SER A 119 5.19 4.73 -0.27
CA SER A 119 5.13 3.53 -1.10
C SER A 119 5.62 3.84 -2.51
N LEU A 120 6.59 3.06 -3.00
CA LEU A 120 7.10 3.18 -4.35
C LEU A 120 6.15 2.48 -5.31
N ALA A 121 5.85 3.12 -6.43
CA ALA A 121 5.13 2.53 -7.54
C ALA A 121 5.86 1.28 -8.08
N GLU A 122 5.12 0.29 -8.61
CA GLU A 122 5.71 -0.94 -9.17
C GLU A 122 6.70 -0.66 -10.32
N ASP A 123 6.45 0.39 -11.10
CA ASP A 123 7.33 0.82 -12.18
C ASP A 123 8.53 1.66 -11.70
N GLY A 124 8.62 1.97 -10.41
CA GLY A 124 9.69 2.75 -9.80
C GLY A 124 9.66 4.25 -10.12
N ASN A 125 8.69 4.73 -10.89
CA ASN A 125 8.67 6.11 -11.38
C ASN A 125 8.13 7.12 -10.35
N TRP A 126 7.25 6.67 -9.47
CA TRP A 126 6.57 7.54 -8.50
C TRP A 126 6.72 7.01 -7.07
N LEU A 127 7.15 7.87 -6.18
CA LEU A 127 7.07 7.62 -4.74
C LEU A 127 5.83 8.33 -4.20
N PHE A 128 4.85 7.55 -3.76
CA PHE A 128 3.63 8.08 -3.15
C PHE A 128 3.83 8.29 -1.66
N ILE A 129 3.40 9.45 -1.18
CA ILE A 129 3.38 9.79 0.24
C ILE A 129 1.93 9.85 0.69
N SER A 130 1.50 8.85 1.44
CA SER A 130 0.19 8.84 2.09
C SER A 130 0.28 9.57 3.42
N LEU A 131 -0.61 10.54 3.63
CA LEU A 131 -0.67 11.38 4.83
C LEU A 131 -1.87 10.95 5.67
N PHE A 132 -1.63 10.32 6.79
CA PHE A 132 -2.67 9.88 7.71
C PHE A 132 -2.97 10.98 8.76
N ASP A 133 -4.24 11.29 8.97
CA ASP A 133 -4.75 12.17 10.02
C ASP A 133 -6.13 11.69 10.51
N GLY A 134 -6.16 10.43 10.95
CA GLY A 134 -7.38 9.75 11.35
C GLY A 134 -8.06 8.98 10.21
N TYR A 135 -9.21 8.36 10.53
CA TYR A 135 -9.83 7.34 9.67
C TYR A 135 -10.83 7.88 8.64
N ARG A 136 -11.18 9.17 8.70
CA ARG A 136 -12.22 9.75 7.84
C ARG A 136 -11.71 10.23 6.50
N ALA A 137 -10.52 10.81 6.51
CA ALA A 137 -9.91 11.42 5.34
C ALA A 137 -8.40 11.28 5.42
N ASN A 138 -7.76 11.37 4.29
CA ASN A 138 -6.29 11.37 4.18
C ASN A 138 -5.86 12.25 3.00
N GLY A 139 -4.57 12.59 2.98
CA GLY A 139 -3.91 13.23 1.86
C GLY A 139 -3.00 12.26 1.10
N ILE A 140 -2.73 12.55 -0.15
CA ILE A 140 -1.72 11.85 -0.95
C ILE A 140 -0.92 12.87 -1.72
N GLU A 141 0.40 12.73 -1.66
CA GLU A 141 1.36 13.43 -2.51
C GLU A 141 2.16 12.43 -3.33
N ALA A 142 2.78 12.87 -4.42
CA ALA A 142 3.63 12.05 -5.27
C ALA A 142 4.95 12.78 -5.55
N ILE A 143 6.06 12.04 -5.52
CA ILE A 143 7.39 12.51 -5.89
C ILE A 143 7.81 11.75 -7.15
N ASP A 144 8.27 12.47 -8.17
CA ASP A 144 8.76 11.88 -9.42
C ASP A 144 10.20 11.39 -9.23
N GLU A 145 10.39 10.08 -9.08
CA GLU A 145 11.71 9.47 -8.88
C GLU A 145 12.62 9.53 -10.12
N ARG A 146 12.06 9.85 -11.28
CA ARG A 146 12.84 10.08 -12.53
C ARG A 146 13.60 11.40 -12.50
N VAL A 147 13.23 12.32 -11.59
CA VAL A 147 13.76 13.68 -11.51
C VAL A 147 14.50 13.87 -10.18
N ALA A 148 15.81 13.97 -10.23
CA ALA A 148 16.62 14.20 -9.04
C ALA A 148 16.20 15.47 -8.29
N GLY A 149 15.85 15.34 -7.01
CA GLY A 149 15.41 16.45 -6.18
C GLY A 149 14.01 16.97 -6.48
N ALA A 150 13.17 16.16 -7.15
CA ALA A 150 11.77 16.49 -7.39
C ALA A 150 11.07 16.86 -6.07
N LYS A 151 10.18 17.83 -6.15
CA LYS A 151 9.35 18.23 -5.02
C LYS A 151 8.07 17.43 -4.97
N PRO A 152 7.54 17.13 -3.79
CA PRO A 152 6.23 16.51 -3.65
C PRO A 152 5.16 17.33 -4.37
N LYS A 153 4.31 16.64 -5.13
CA LYS A 153 3.13 17.19 -5.79
C LYS A 153 1.89 16.65 -5.08
N THR A 154 1.02 17.54 -4.62
CA THR A 154 -0.24 17.15 -3.99
C THR A 154 -1.18 16.54 -5.03
N ILE A 155 -1.62 15.31 -4.79
CA ILE A 155 -2.63 14.60 -5.59
C ILE A 155 -4.01 14.75 -4.94
N PHE A 156 -4.10 14.44 -3.65
CA PHE A 156 -5.32 14.62 -2.85
C PHE A 156 -4.97 15.43 -1.60
N GLY A 157 -5.39 16.69 -1.56
CA GLY A 157 -5.09 17.62 -0.47
C GLY A 157 -6.33 18.27 0.16
N ALA A 158 -7.54 17.92 -0.29
CA ALA A 158 -8.78 18.52 0.20
C ALA A 158 -9.22 18.00 1.58
N TRP A 159 -8.71 16.82 2.00
CA TRP A 159 -9.07 16.16 3.27
C TRP A 159 -10.58 15.91 3.42
N ASP A 160 -11.24 15.61 2.31
CA ASP A 160 -12.70 15.49 2.20
C ASP A 160 -13.17 14.02 2.14
N ALA A 161 -12.26 13.09 1.90
CA ALA A 161 -12.56 11.67 1.73
C ALA A 161 -11.34 10.78 2.05
N ARG A 162 -11.58 9.47 2.04
CA ARG A 162 -10.49 8.48 2.00
C ARG A 162 -10.08 8.21 0.57
N TYR A 163 -8.78 8.10 0.37
CA TYR A 163 -8.14 7.75 -0.89
C TYR A 163 -7.14 6.63 -0.65
N THR A 164 -7.36 5.47 -1.27
CA THR A 164 -6.47 4.31 -1.18
C THR A 164 -5.88 4.04 -2.55
N ILE A 165 -4.58 4.09 -2.65
CA ILE A 165 -3.85 3.77 -3.88
C ILE A 165 -3.98 2.25 -4.12
N LEU A 166 -4.42 1.88 -5.31
CA LEU A 166 -4.52 0.48 -5.75
C LEU A 166 -3.32 0.08 -6.62
N GLY A 167 -2.72 1.04 -7.30
CA GLY A 167 -1.60 0.88 -8.21
C GLY A 167 -1.58 2.00 -9.24
N ASN A 168 -0.65 1.93 -10.20
CA ASN A 168 -0.55 2.87 -11.29
C ASN A 168 -0.14 2.18 -12.60
N GLU A 169 -0.39 2.86 -13.72
CA GLU A 169 0.23 2.58 -15.02
C GLU A 169 0.84 3.89 -15.54
N GLY A 170 2.16 3.99 -15.47
CA GLY A 170 2.84 5.23 -15.78
C GLY A 170 2.33 6.37 -14.90
N ASP A 171 1.80 7.42 -15.53
CA ASP A 171 1.27 8.60 -14.83
C ASP A 171 -0.23 8.49 -14.46
N THR A 172 -0.87 7.35 -14.72
CA THR A 172 -2.26 7.09 -14.32
C THR A 172 -2.33 6.34 -13.01
N LEU A 173 -2.91 6.95 -11.98
CA LEU A 173 -3.11 6.38 -10.65
C LEU A 173 -4.52 5.80 -10.52
N PHE A 174 -4.63 4.56 -10.05
CA PHE A 174 -5.91 3.91 -9.72
C PHE A 174 -6.18 4.04 -8.23
N VAL A 175 -7.35 4.55 -7.87
CA VAL A 175 -7.66 4.93 -6.48
C VAL A 175 -9.07 4.49 -6.10
N GLN A 176 -9.17 3.76 -5.00
CA GLN A 176 -10.44 3.58 -4.29
C GLN A 176 -10.70 4.81 -3.41
N THR A 177 -11.91 5.37 -3.46
CA THR A 177 -12.23 6.56 -2.67
C THR A 177 -13.67 6.58 -2.19
N THR A 178 -13.89 7.29 -1.08
CA THR A 178 -15.24 7.63 -0.57
C THR A 178 -15.69 9.02 -1.02
N ASN A 179 -14.91 9.75 -1.81
CA ASN A 179 -15.28 11.07 -2.33
C ASN A 179 -16.56 10.97 -3.18
N ALA A 180 -17.60 11.72 -2.79
CA ALA A 180 -18.95 11.67 -3.38
C ALA A 180 -19.55 10.24 -3.52
N ALA A 181 -18.99 9.25 -2.79
CA ALA A 181 -19.37 7.85 -2.86
C ALA A 181 -19.17 7.16 -1.50
N PRO A 182 -20.06 7.35 -0.52
CA PRO A 182 -19.86 6.83 0.84
C PRO A 182 -19.74 5.31 0.95
N ARG A 183 -20.18 4.56 -0.08
CA ARG A 183 -19.99 3.11 -0.20
C ARG A 183 -18.78 2.71 -1.02
N GLY A 184 -17.97 3.68 -1.44
CA GLY A 184 -16.77 3.49 -2.23
C GLY A 184 -17.00 3.48 -3.75
N ARG A 185 -16.03 4.03 -4.46
CA ARG A 185 -15.89 3.97 -5.93
C ARG A 185 -14.43 3.89 -6.31
N ILE A 186 -14.13 3.53 -7.54
CA ILE A 186 -12.75 3.56 -8.08
C ILE A 186 -12.67 4.59 -9.19
N ILE A 187 -11.62 5.40 -9.12
CA ILE A 187 -11.29 6.43 -10.10
C ILE A 187 -9.88 6.21 -10.67
N ALA A 188 -9.67 6.68 -11.90
CA ALA A 188 -8.35 6.89 -12.46
C ALA A 188 -8.03 8.38 -12.45
N VAL A 189 -6.82 8.72 -12.02
CA VAL A 189 -6.32 10.09 -11.87
C VAL A 189 -5.01 10.23 -12.62
N ASP A 190 -4.91 11.24 -13.48
CA ASP A 190 -3.63 11.63 -14.05
C ASP A 190 -2.82 12.38 -12.98
N ILE A 191 -1.67 11.81 -12.58
CA ILE A 191 -0.76 12.41 -11.59
C ILE A 191 -0.30 13.81 -12.02
N ASN A 192 -0.23 14.07 -13.33
CA ASN A 192 0.15 15.38 -13.86
C ASN A 192 -1.02 16.38 -13.91
N ASN A 193 -2.26 15.89 -13.84
CA ASN A 193 -3.47 16.72 -13.78
C ASN A 193 -4.46 16.15 -12.75
N PRO A 194 -4.17 16.25 -11.42
CA PRO A 194 -4.95 15.59 -10.37
C PRO A 194 -6.27 16.32 -10.02
N GLN A 195 -6.72 17.27 -10.83
CA GLN A 195 -7.93 18.02 -10.56
C GLN A 195 -9.18 17.12 -10.61
N PRO A 196 -10.13 17.28 -9.68
CA PRO A 196 -11.34 16.44 -9.64
C PRO A 196 -12.16 16.41 -10.93
N SER A 197 -12.13 17.51 -11.70
CA SER A 197 -12.79 17.59 -13.00
C SER A 197 -12.15 16.73 -14.10
N ALA A 198 -10.91 16.28 -13.89
CA ALA A 198 -10.17 15.40 -14.80
C ALA A 198 -10.22 13.92 -14.39
N TRP A 199 -10.80 13.59 -13.24
CA TRP A 199 -10.91 12.21 -12.80
C TRP A 199 -11.84 11.41 -13.70
N ARG A 200 -11.46 10.19 -14.00
CA ARG A 200 -12.28 9.24 -14.74
C ARG A 200 -12.80 8.18 -13.77
N GLU A 201 -14.12 8.09 -13.61
CA GLU A 201 -14.73 7.05 -12.82
C GLU A 201 -14.65 5.70 -13.56
N LEU A 202 -14.08 4.69 -12.91
CA LEU A 202 -13.93 3.35 -13.44
C LEU A 202 -14.99 2.41 -12.90
N VAL A 203 -15.12 2.32 -11.58
CA VAL A 203 -16.14 1.51 -10.91
C VAL A 203 -16.99 2.44 -10.05
N PRO A 204 -18.22 2.71 -10.47
CA PRO A 204 -19.11 3.59 -9.72
C PRO A 204 -19.55 2.95 -8.41
N GLN A 205 -19.98 3.78 -7.46
CA GLN A 205 -20.65 3.31 -6.24
C GLN A 205 -21.84 2.43 -6.60
N SER A 206 -22.02 1.34 -5.86
CA SER A 206 -23.16 0.42 -5.98
C SER A 206 -23.98 0.37 -4.68
N ASP A 207 -25.04 -0.44 -4.67
CA ASP A 207 -25.82 -0.70 -3.46
C ASP A 207 -25.02 -1.49 -2.41
N LEU A 208 -24.01 -2.22 -2.83
CA LEU A 208 -23.08 -2.90 -1.93
C LEU A 208 -21.95 -1.97 -1.53
N ALA A 209 -21.54 -2.04 -0.27
CA ALA A 209 -20.37 -1.33 0.21
C ALA A 209 -19.10 -1.98 -0.36
N MET A 210 -18.25 -1.16 -0.97
CA MET A 210 -16.91 -1.56 -1.41
C MET A 210 -16.01 -1.62 -0.17
N ASP A 211 -15.54 -2.80 0.17
CA ASP A 211 -14.70 -3.02 1.34
C ASP A 211 -13.22 -2.83 0.99
N GLU A 212 -12.76 -3.52 -0.04
CA GLU A 212 -11.38 -3.49 -0.49
C GLU A 212 -11.31 -3.63 -2.01
N ALA A 213 -10.29 -3.03 -2.61
CA ALA A 213 -9.98 -3.26 -4.01
C ALA A 213 -8.47 -3.44 -4.19
N SER A 214 -8.08 -4.11 -5.27
CA SER A 214 -6.69 -4.28 -5.69
C SER A 214 -6.59 -4.11 -7.19
N TYR A 215 -5.45 -3.57 -7.64
CA TYR A 215 -5.09 -3.50 -9.06
C TYR A 215 -3.96 -4.48 -9.34
N VAL A 216 -4.21 -5.51 -10.14
CA VAL A 216 -3.24 -6.58 -10.42
C VAL A 216 -3.36 -7.00 -11.88
N GLY A 217 -2.24 -7.02 -12.59
CA GLY A 217 -2.18 -7.53 -13.97
C GLY A 217 -3.14 -6.84 -14.95
N GLY A 218 -3.37 -5.54 -14.80
CA GLY A 218 -4.28 -4.77 -15.65
C GLY A 218 -5.77 -4.96 -15.31
N HIS A 219 -6.08 -5.49 -14.12
CA HIS A 219 -7.45 -5.73 -13.67
C HIS A 219 -7.69 -5.16 -12.28
N LEU A 220 -8.92 -4.75 -12.03
CA LEU A 220 -9.40 -4.37 -10.71
C LEU A 220 -10.19 -5.53 -10.11
N ILE A 221 -9.77 -6.01 -8.95
CA ILE A 221 -10.52 -6.96 -8.15
C ILE A 221 -11.16 -6.17 -7.01
N VAL A 222 -12.47 -6.19 -6.92
CA VAL A 222 -13.21 -5.38 -5.95
C VAL A 222 -14.02 -6.28 -5.05
N ARG A 223 -13.75 -6.19 -3.75
CA ARG A 223 -14.51 -6.88 -2.72
C ARG A 223 -15.64 -6.00 -2.22
N TYR A 224 -16.82 -6.58 -2.18
CA TYR A 224 -18.03 -5.97 -1.62
C TYR A 224 -18.54 -6.81 -0.46
N VAL A 225 -19.30 -6.17 0.42
CA VAL A 225 -20.05 -6.85 1.49
C VAL A 225 -21.51 -6.97 1.08
N ARG A 226 -22.04 -8.22 1.02
CA ARG A 226 -23.44 -8.55 0.77
C ARG A 226 -23.91 -9.47 1.90
N ASP A 227 -24.89 -9.05 2.71
CA ASP A 227 -25.48 -9.86 3.78
C ASP A 227 -24.41 -10.52 4.69
N ALA A 228 -23.42 -9.73 5.12
CA ALA A 228 -22.24 -10.15 5.88
C ALA A 228 -21.31 -11.17 5.19
N HIS A 229 -21.41 -11.33 3.87
CA HIS A 229 -20.52 -12.17 3.07
C HIS A 229 -19.69 -11.31 2.12
N GLY A 230 -18.45 -11.75 1.86
CA GLY A 230 -17.61 -11.14 0.84
C GLY A 230 -18.05 -11.58 -0.56
N VAL A 231 -18.21 -10.62 -1.47
CA VAL A 231 -18.43 -10.85 -2.91
C VAL A 231 -17.30 -10.18 -3.66
N ALA A 232 -16.59 -10.90 -4.51
CA ALA A 232 -15.52 -10.35 -5.32
C ALA A 232 -15.98 -10.20 -6.77
N LYS A 233 -15.75 -9.00 -7.34
CA LYS A 233 -16.02 -8.71 -8.75
C LYS A 233 -14.74 -8.31 -9.46
N LEU A 234 -14.62 -8.79 -10.69
CA LEU A 234 -13.50 -8.47 -11.57
C LEU A 234 -13.91 -7.41 -12.60
N PHE A 235 -13.05 -6.43 -12.79
CA PHE A 235 -13.18 -5.41 -13.84
C PHE A 235 -11.85 -5.31 -14.60
N ASP A 236 -11.89 -4.91 -15.86
CA ASP A 236 -10.67 -4.51 -16.54
C ASP A 236 -10.21 -3.11 -16.08
N ARG A 237 -9.04 -2.70 -16.55
CA ARG A 237 -8.44 -1.40 -16.21
C ARG A 237 -9.31 -0.20 -16.57
N ASP A 238 -10.25 -0.36 -17.48
CA ASP A 238 -11.18 0.69 -17.92
C ASP A 238 -12.50 0.67 -17.15
N GLY A 239 -12.62 -0.24 -16.15
CA GLY A 239 -13.80 -0.37 -15.30
C GLY A 239 -14.92 -1.22 -15.90
N LYS A 240 -14.69 -1.91 -17.03
CA LYS A 240 -15.67 -2.82 -17.59
C LYS A 240 -15.73 -4.12 -16.79
N ALA A 241 -16.92 -4.47 -16.29
CA ALA A 241 -17.13 -5.70 -15.53
C ALA A 241 -16.80 -6.94 -16.39
N LYS A 242 -16.06 -7.87 -15.77
CA LYS A 242 -15.68 -9.18 -16.35
C LYS A 242 -16.43 -10.33 -15.71
N GLY A 243 -17.00 -10.14 -14.53
CA GLY A 243 -17.77 -11.14 -13.82
C GLY A 243 -17.63 -11.05 -12.32
N GLU A 244 -18.34 -11.93 -11.63
CA GLU A 244 -18.23 -12.15 -10.19
C GLU A 244 -17.32 -13.38 -9.98
N VAL A 245 -16.38 -13.28 -9.05
CA VAL A 245 -15.50 -14.39 -8.71
C VAL A 245 -16.27 -15.31 -7.78
N ASP A 246 -16.49 -16.54 -8.22
CA ASP A 246 -17.13 -17.55 -7.38
C ASP A 246 -16.17 -17.98 -6.26
N VAL A 247 -16.55 -17.66 -5.04
CA VAL A 247 -15.79 -18.04 -3.84
C VAL A 247 -16.55 -19.15 -3.13
N PRO A 248 -16.01 -20.36 -3.09
CA PRO A 248 -16.72 -21.49 -2.49
C PRO A 248 -16.95 -21.29 -0.99
N GLY A 249 -18.20 -21.32 -0.57
CA GLY A 249 -18.62 -21.28 0.82
C GLY A 249 -18.98 -19.90 1.38
N MET A 250 -19.50 -19.89 2.60
CA MET A 250 -19.79 -18.67 3.36
C MET A 250 -18.57 -18.28 4.18
N GLY A 251 -17.98 -17.12 3.90
CA GLY A 251 -16.79 -16.64 4.61
C GLY A 251 -16.41 -15.21 4.25
N THR A 252 -15.42 -14.70 4.96
CA THR A 252 -14.78 -13.44 4.63
C THR A 252 -13.65 -13.70 3.65
N ILE A 253 -13.64 -12.98 2.53
CA ILE A 253 -12.51 -12.97 1.61
C ILE A 253 -11.47 -12.03 2.22
N ALA A 254 -10.29 -12.53 2.56
CA ALA A 254 -9.20 -11.73 3.11
C ALA A 254 -8.08 -11.61 2.08
N GLY A 255 -7.82 -10.36 1.63
CA GLY A 255 -6.71 -9.98 0.76
C GLY A 255 -6.78 -10.57 -0.68
N PHE A 256 -6.41 -9.77 -1.64
CA PHE A 256 -6.18 -10.23 -3.02
C PHE A 256 -4.70 -10.00 -3.36
N GLY A 257 -3.88 -11.03 -3.22
CA GLY A 257 -2.54 -11.06 -3.80
C GLY A 257 -2.55 -11.63 -5.23
N VAL A 258 -1.40 -11.70 -5.85
CA VAL A 258 -1.24 -12.27 -7.22
C VAL A 258 -1.78 -13.70 -7.31
N ASP A 259 -1.62 -14.51 -6.26
CA ASP A 259 -2.15 -15.89 -6.22
C ASP A 259 -3.68 -15.92 -6.24
N SER A 260 -4.33 -14.98 -5.54
CA SER A 260 -5.80 -14.85 -5.55
C SER A 260 -6.32 -14.39 -6.92
N TYR A 261 -5.56 -13.54 -7.62
CA TYR A 261 -5.88 -13.10 -8.98
C TYR A 261 -5.82 -14.26 -9.98
N LEU A 262 -4.78 -15.10 -9.91
CA LEU A 262 -4.66 -16.29 -10.78
C LEU A 262 -5.81 -17.27 -10.55
N LEU A 263 -6.22 -17.47 -9.29
CA LEU A 263 -7.39 -18.28 -8.94
C LEU A 263 -8.70 -17.69 -9.49
N ALA A 264 -8.85 -16.35 -9.43
CA ALA A 264 -10.01 -15.66 -9.97
C ALA A 264 -10.10 -15.76 -11.50
N LEU A 265 -8.99 -15.61 -12.21
CA LEU A 265 -8.92 -15.78 -13.66
C LEU A 265 -9.26 -17.22 -14.08
N ASP A 266 -8.74 -18.21 -13.35
CA ASP A 266 -8.98 -19.62 -13.61
C ASP A 266 -10.46 -20.00 -13.35
N ALA A 267 -11.08 -19.43 -12.30
CA ALA A 267 -12.51 -19.58 -12.04
C ALA A 267 -13.38 -18.98 -13.15
N LEU A 268 -13.02 -17.78 -13.65
CA LEU A 268 -13.73 -17.13 -14.76
C LEU A 268 -13.56 -17.90 -16.08
N ALA A 269 -12.38 -18.41 -16.36
CA ALA A 269 -12.14 -19.23 -17.54
C ALA A 269 -12.99 -20.50 -17.55
N ARG A 270 -13.21 -21.12 -16.37
CA ARG A 270 -14.09 -22.29 -16.21
C ARG A 270 -15.57 -21.97 -16.31
N SER A 271 -15.99 -20.75 -15.96
CA SER A 271 -17.40 -20.35 -16.04
C SER A 271 -17.85 -19.91 -17.44
N ALA A 272 -16.89 -19.63 -18.34
CA ALA A 272 -17.13 -19.19 -19.71
C ALA A 272 -17.14 -20.33 -20.76
N GLY A 273 -16.88 -21.56 -20.34
CA GLY A 273 -16.96 -22.79 -21.19
C GLY A 273 -18.13 -23.64 -20.78
#